data_a003e2fb04127e13be0577b57027215c
#
_entry.id   a003e2fb04127e13be0577b57027215c
#
_cell.length_a   1.000
_cell.length_b   1.000
_cell.length_c   1.000
_cell.angle_alpha   90.00
_cell.angle_beta   90.00
_cell.angle_gamma   90.00
#
_symmetry.space_group_name_H-M   'P 1'
#
loop_
_entity.id
_entity.type
_entity.pdbx_description
1 polymer ?
#
loop_
_entity_poly.entity_id
_entity_poly.type
_entity_poly.pdbx_seq_one_letter_code
_entity_poly.pdbx_strand_id
1 'polypeptide(L)' 'MKEYLGDSVYAEIEHEMVKLTTENGYGPTNTIYLELEVYAAFVTYMARQGHRVVIEGPEHAP' A
#
# COMPACT_ATOMS: atom_id res chain seq x y z
N MET A 1 3.27 10.99 -6.17
CA MET A 1 2.74 11.73 -5.03
C MET A 1 2.38 10.78 -3.92
N LYS A 2 2.71 11.14 -2.72
CA LYS A 2 2.51 10.27 -1.57
C LYS A 2 1.06 10.34 -1.12
N GLU A 3 0.49 9.19 -0.86
CA GLU A 3 -0.91 9.11 -0.50
C GLU A 3 -1.09 8.27 0.75
N TYR A 4 -1.89 8.75 1.66
CA TYR A 4 -2.18 8.03 2.89
C TYR A 4 -3.19 6.92 2.63
N LEU A 5 -2.86 5.71 3.04
CA LEU A 5 -3.75 4.56 2.84
C LEU A 5 -4.54 4.20 4.10
N GLY A 6 -4.06 4.58 5.25
CA GLY A 6 -4.66 4.21 6.51
C GLY A 6 -3.65 3.49 7.38
N ASP A 7 -3.92 3.41 8.68
CA ASP A 7 -3.05 2.70 9.62
C ASP A 7 -1.61 3.18 9.55
N SER A 8 -1.44 4.45 9.31
CA SER A 8 -0.13 5.06 9.22
C SER A 8 0.69 4.59 8.03
N VAL A 9 0.04 4.01 7.01
CA VAL A 9 0.71 3.54 5.82
C VAL A 9 0.50 4.53 4.69
N TYR A 10 1.58 4.86 4.01
CA TYR A 10 1.57 5.77 2.87
C TYR A 10 2.12 5.04 1.65
N ALA A 11 1.68 5.44 0.49
CA ALA A 11 2.13 4.85 -0.77
C ALA A 11 2.52 5.93 -1.73
N GLU A 12 3.52 5.66 -2.54
CA GLU A 12 3.85 6.53 -3.65
C GLU A 12 4.62 5.72 -4.68
N ILE A 13 4.75 6.28 -5.86
CA ILE A 13 5.55 5.66 -6.92
C ILE A 13 6.87 6.38 -6.93
N GLU A 14 7.95 5.62 -6.84
CA GLU A 14 9.28 6.19 -6.86
C GLU A 14 10.16 5.28 -7.68
N HIS A 15 10.82 5.83 -8.70
CA HIS A 15 11.70 5.03 -9.57
C HIS A 15 10.97 3.84 -10.16
N GLU A 16 9.69 4.04 -10.50
CA GLU A 16 8.86 3.00 -11.10
C GLU A 16 8.62 1.84 -10.18
N MET A 17 8.78 2.05 -8.88
CA MET A 17 8.45 1.05 -7.89
C MET A 17 7.38 1.58 -6.97
N VAL A 18 6.66 0.67 -6.33
CA VAL A 18 5.73 1.05 -5.29
C VAL A 18 6.52 1.21 -4.01
N LYS A 19 6.43 2.36 -3.41
CA LYS A 19 7.09 2.62 -2.14
C LYS A 19 6.02 2.74 -1.06
N LEU A 20 6.10 1.88 -0.08
CA LEU A 20 5.20 1.92 1.06
C LEU A 20 5.98 2.35 2.28
N THR A 21 5.43 3.29 3.03
CA THR A 21 6.08 3.73 4.26
C THR A 21 5.09 3.73 5.39
N THR A 22 5.60 3.50 6.59
CA THR A 22 4.83 3.76 7.79
C THR A 22 5.47 4.94 8.50
N GLU A 23 4.64 5.70 9.21
CA GLU A 23 5.13 6.91 9.85
C GLU A 23 4.55 7.03 11.24
N ASN A 24 5.33 7.63 12.11
CA ASN A 24 4.90 7.84 13.49
C ASN A 24 4.70 9.32 13.80
N GLY A 25 4.68 10.16 12.78
CA GLY A 25 4.53 11.59 12.99
C GLY A 25 5.84 12.32 13.00
N TYR A 26 6.96 11.60 13.09
CA TYR A 26 8.27 12.21 13.09
C TYR A 26 9.08 11.82 11.87
N GLY A 27 8.54 10.92 11.07
CA GLY A 27 9.21 10.48 9.86
C GLY A 27 8.93 9.00 9.66
N PRO A 28 9.44 8.46 8.55
CA PRO A 28 9.20 7.05 8.26
C PRO A 28 9.81 6.15 9.30
N THR A 29 9.05 5.16 9.75
CA THR A 29 9.56 4.14 10.65
C THR A 29 9.98 2.91 9.87
N ASN A 30 9.35 2.65 8.71
CA ASN A 30 9.72 1.54 7.84
C ASN A 30 9.45 1.93 6.41
N THR A 31 10.21 1.36 5.52
CA THR A 31 10.05 1.61 4.09
C THR A 31 10.17 0.30 3.35
N ILE A 32 9.25 0.04 2.45
CA ILE A 32 9.24 -1.15 1.62
C ILE A 32 9.16 -0.71 0.17
N TYR A 33 10.03 -1.28 -0.67
CA TYR A 33 9.98 -1.03 -2.10
C TYR A 33 9.51 -2.30 -2.79
N LEU A 34 8.50 -2.18 -3.63
CA LEU A 34 8.01 -3.29 -4.44
C LEU A 34 8.21 -2.96 -5.90
N GLU A 35 8.96 -3.82 -6.60
CA GLU A 35 8.97 -3.73 -8.04
C GLU A 35 7.58 -4.05 -8.55
N LEU A 36 7.27 -3.59 -9.75
CA LEU A 36 5.91 -3.75 -10.26
C LEU A 36 5.50 -5.20 -10.36
N GLU A 37 6.43 -6.09 -10.69
CA GLU A 37 6.10 -7.50 -10.76
C GLU A 37 5.82 -8.08 -9.38
N VAL A 38 6.46 -7.56 -8.36
CA VAL A 38 6.20 -7.99 -6.98
C VAL A 38 4.84 -7.47 -6.54
N TYR A 39 4.54 -6.23 -6.90
CA TYR A 39 3.22 -5.68 -6.61
C TYR A 39 2.14 -6.52 -7.30
N ALA A 40 2.36 -6.91 -8.55
CA ALA A 40 1.39 -7.73 -9.25
C ALA A 40 1.21 -9.08 -8.56
N ALA A 41 2.30 -9.63 -8.04
CA ALA A 41 2.21 -10.90 -7.33
C ALA A 41 1.36 -10.75 -6.06
N PHE A 42 1.48 -9.61 -5.38
CA PHE A 42 0.68 -9.36 -4.20
C PHE A 42 -0.79 -9.28 -4.55
N VAL A 43 -1.12 -8.59 -5.63
CA VAL A 43 -2.50 -8.48 -6.08
C VAL A 43 -3.06 -9.86 -6.43
N THR A 44 -2.26 -10.67 -7.11
CA THR A 44 -2.66 -12.03 -7.46
C THR A 44 -2.89 -12.87 -6.20
N TYR A 45 -2.02 -12.72 -5.22
CA TYR A 45 -2.17 -13.44 -3.97
C TYR A 45 -3.50 -13.08 -3.31
N MET A 46 -3.82 -11.79 -3.26
CA MET A 46 -5.06 -11.35 -2.64
C MET A 46 -6.26 -11.92 -3.36
N ALA A 47 -6.21 -11.96 -4.68
CA ALA A 47 -7.32 -12.53 -5.45
C ALA A 47 -7.49 -14.01 -5.14
N ARG A 48 -6.37 -14.74 -5.00
CA ARG A 48 -6.45 -16.18 -4.70
C ARG A 48 -6.99 -16.44 -3.31
N GLN A 49 -6.82 -15.51 -2.40
CA GLN A 49 -7.35 -15.68 -1.06
C GLN A 49 -8.83 -15.34 -0.98
N GLY A 50 -9.44 -15.02 -2.12
CA GLY A 50 -10.85 -14.70 -2.14
C GLY A 50 -11.17 -13.33 -1.59
N HIS A 51 -10.17 -12.52 -1.36
CA HIS A 51 -10.41 -11.16 -0.90
C HIS A 51 -10.67 -10.30 -2.10
N ARG A 52 -11.92 -10.00 -2.32
CA ARG A 52 -12.23 -8.99 -3.29
C ARG A 52 -11.79 -7.68 -2.69
N VAL A 53 -11.16 -6.90 -3.52
CA VAL A 53 -10.87 -5.56 -3.09
C VAL A 53 -12.16 -4.81 -3.24
N VAL A 54 -12.99 -4.92 -2.23
CA VAL A 54 -14.22 -4.19 -2.22
C VAL A 54 -13.89 -2.93 -1.49
N ILE A 55 -13.80 -1.88 -2.23
CA ILE A 55 -13.62 -0.61 -1.62
C ILE A 55 -14.97 -0.17 -1.19
N GLU A 56 -15.21 -0.26 0.07
CA GLU A 56 -16.48 0.10 0.58
C GLU A 56 -16.49 1.50 1.10
N GLY A 57 -15.65 2.30 0.58
CA GLY A 57 -15.71 3.69 0.87
C GLY A 57 -15.58 3.98 2.34
N PRO A 58 -16.58 4.61 2.93
CA PRO A 58 -16.37 5.14 4.28
C PRO A 58 -16.03 4.11 5.31
N GLU A 59 -16.42 2.88 5.12
CA GLU A 59 -16.08 1.90 6.13
C GLU A 59 -14.63 1.66 6.21
N HIS A 60 -13.92 1.92 5.15
CA HIS A 60 -12.51 1.72 5.11
C HIS A 60 -11.76 2.99 5.31
N ALA A 61 -12.50 4.05 5.46
CA ALA A 61 -11.83 5.28 5.74
C ALA A 61 -11.24 5.14 7.10
N PRO A 62 -10.03 5.46 7.22
CA PRO A 62 -9.41 5.41 8.54
C PRO A 62 -9.99 6.44 9.43
#